data_69be301e2179e8ebf0ace55aeedc59e4
#
_entry.id   69be301e2179e8ebf0ace55aeedc59e4
#
_cell.length_a   1.000
_cell.length_b   1.000
_cell.length_c   1.000
_cell.angle_alpha   90.00
_cell.angle_beta   90.00
_cell.angle_gamma   90.00
#
_symmetry.space_group_name_H-M   'P 1'
#
loop_
_entity.id
_entity.type
_entity.pdbx_description
1 polymer ?
#
loop_
_entity_poly.entity_id
_entity_poly.type
_entity_poly.pdbx_seq_one_letter_code
_entity_poly.pdbx_strand_id
1 'polypeptide(L)'
;MYVSRLNVYPIKSLDGLSLDIAELNAFGNFTHDRQFAMQDHEGKIVNGKSNPAVHSLRTRFNLKEQLVVFEEELKQYDFELRTDNNLLNDYLSDHFNKPVQLIQSIDGSLLDNPEESRLTIIAAESLKTVASWFGWTDVDEARRRFRANIEVENVPAFWEDGLYKSGKEKLKFRIGDIVMAGTGPCPRCVVPSRHPETGSQDHGFSKQFAEKRKHSLPSWSSLGS
;
A
#
# COMPACT_ATOMS: atom_id res chain seq x y z
N MET A 1 -19.24 -13.64 1.17
CA MET A 1 -17.90 -13.05 1.39
C MET A 1 -16.87 -13.82 0.59
N TYR A 2 -16.03 -13.14 -0.14
CA TYR A 2 -14.90 -13.73 -0.86
C TYR A 2 -13.79 -12.68 -1.06
N VAL A 3 -12.56 -13.15 -1.27
CA VAL A 3 -11.43 -12.29 -1.67
C VAL A 3 -11.60 -11.95 -3.14
N SER A 4 -11.67 -10.66 -3.47
CA SER A 4 -11.84 -10.19 -4.83
C SER A 4 -10.53 -9.74 -5.48
N ARG A 5 -9.55 -9.30 -4.67
CA ARG A 5 -8.23 -8.87 -5.17
C ARG A 5 -7.13 -9.23 -4.19
N LEU A 6 -5.99 -9.64 -4.74
CA LEU A 6 -4.72 -9.80 -4.05
C LEU A 6 -3.72 -8.83 -4.68
N ASN A 7 -3.23 -7.86 -3.91
CA ASN A 7 -2.37 -6.81 -4.44
C ASN A 7 -0.98 -6.87 -3.79
N VAL A 8 0.04 -6.69 -4.61
CA VAL A 8 1.41 -6.49 -4.17
C VAL A 8 1.96 -5.18 -4.73
N TYR A 9 2.91 -4.60 -4.03
CA TYR A 9 3.54 -3.31 -4.35
C TYR A 9 5.05 -3.52 -4.34
N PRO A 10 5.66 -4.01 -5.43
CA PRO A 10 7.05 -4.48 -5.41
C PRO A 10 8.06 -3.44 -4.93
N ILE A 11 7.91 -2.20 -5.39
CA ILE A 11 8.71 -1.07 -4.89
C ILE A 11 7.85 -0.23 -3.94
N LYS A 12 8.34 0.01 -2.73
CA LYS A 12 7.66 0.83 -1.73
C LYS A 12 7.28 2.20 -2.31
N SER A 13 6.03 2.60 -2.13
CA SER A 13 5.41 3.84 -2.59
C SER A 13 5.09 3.95 -4.08
N LEU A 14 5.59 3.08 -4.95
CA LEU A 14 5.19 3.03 -6.36
C LEU A 14 3.90 2.23 -6.57
N ASP A 15 3.41 2.17 -7.80
CA ASP A 15 2.19 1.43 -8.13
C ASP A 15 2.29 -0.04 -7.75
N GLY A 16 1.14 -0.68 -7.62
CA GLY A 16 1.02 -2.11 -7.37
C GLY A 16 0.47 -2.85 -8.57
N LEU A 17 0.38 -4.17 -8.42
CA LEU A 17 -0.32 -5.03 -9.35
C LEU A 17 -1.21 -6.01 -8.60
N SER A 18 -2.28 -6.45 -9.25
CA SER A 18 -3.15 -7.51 -8.75
C SER A 18 -2.64 -8.87 -9.24
N LEU A 19 -2.74 -9.87 -8.38
CA LEU A 19 -2.36 -11.25 -8.64
C LEU A 19 -3.59 -12.16 -8.50
N ASP A 20 -3.68 -13.19 -9.34
CA ASP A 20 -4.68 -14.24 -9.19
C ASP A 20 -4.34 -15.16 -7.99
N ILE A 21 -3.06 -15.37 -7.76
CA ILE A 21 -2.52 -16.17 -6.65
C ILE A 21 -1.37 -15.38 -6.01
N ALA A 22 -1.38 -15.27 -4.70
CA ALA A 22 -0.29 -14.68 -3.92
C ALA A 22 0.26 -15.70 -2.92
N GLU A 23 1.57 -15.83 -2.89
CA GLU A 23 2.28 -16.71 -1.95
C GLU A 23 2.75 -15.91 -0.74
N LEU A 24 2.69 -16.53 0.43
CA LEU A 24 3.28 -15.98 1.64
C LEU A 24 4.75 -16.38 1.75
N ASN A 25 5.60 -15.41 2.02
CA ASN A 25 6.98 -15.69 2.39
C ASN A 25 7.10 -16.16 3.85
N ALA A 26 8.29 -16.57 4.27
CA ALA A 26 8.55 -17.05 5.63
C ALA A 26 8.23 -16.02 6.75
N PHE A 27 8.12 -14.75 6.40
CA PHE A 27 7.81 -13.66 7.35
C PHE A 27 6.30 -13.31 7.39
N GLY A 28 5.47 -13.99 6.58
CA GLY A 28 4.02 -13.75 6.54
C GLY A 28 3.59 -12.55 5.71
N ASN A 29 4.44 -12.04 4.81
CA ASN A 29 4.11 -11.06 3.79
C ASN A 29 3.81 -11.77 2.47
N PHE A 30 3.10 -11.14 1.54
CA PHE A 30 3.09 -11.61 0.17
C PHE A 30 4.50 -11.52 -0.42
N THR A 31 4.92 -12.58 -1.11
CA THR A 31 6.14 -12.56 -1.93
C THR A 31 6.08 -11.36 -2.87
N HIS A 32 7.19 -10.65 -3.02
CA HIS A 32 7.35 -9.40 -3.77
C HIS A 32 6.67 -8.14 -3.16
N ASP A 33 5.94 -8.23 -2.06
CA ASP A 33 5.30 -7.04 -1.49
C ASP A 33 6.32 -6.16 -0.74
N ARG A 34 6.52 -4.91 -1.22
CA ARG A 34 7.51 -3.95 -0.68
C ARG A 34 8.91 -4.56 -0.53
N GLN A 35 9.25 -5.46 -1.44
CA GLN A 35 10.57 -6.11 -1.47
C GLN A 35 11.68 -5.09 -1.74
N PHE A 36 11.38 -4.04 -2.50
CA PHE A 36 12.30 -2.97 -2.84
C PHE A 36 11.84 -1.63 -2.30
N ALA A 37 12.79 -0.70 -2.13
CA ALA A 37 12.53 0.71 -1.87
C ALA A 37 13.59 1.57 -2.53
N MET A 38 13.25 2.83 -2.73
CA MET A 38 14.18 3.87 -3.18
C MET A 38 14.86 4.50 -1.96
N GLN A 39 16.18 4.63 -1.98
CA GLN A 39 16.97 5.22 -0.90
C GLN A 39 17.86 6.30 -1.45
N ASP A 40 17.93 7.45 -0.78
CA ASP A 40 18.86 8.52 -1.15
C ASP A 40 20.25 8.33 -0.54
N HIS A 41 21.18 9.21 -0.93
CA HIS A 41 22.57 9.18 -0.48
C HIS A 41 22.77 9.39 1.04
N GLU A 42 21.74 9.88 1.74
CA GLU A 42 21.74 10.01 3.20
C GLU A 42 21.20 8.74 3.89
N GLY A 43 20.85 7.70 3.14
CA GLY A 43 20.25 6.47 3.65
C GLY A 43 18.76 6.59 3.97
N LYS A 44 18.10 7.68 3.60
CA LYS A 44 16.68 7.90 3.84
C LYS A 44 15.83 7.26 2.74
N ILE A 45 14.73 6.63 3.13
CA ILE A 45 13.78 6.08 2.15
C ILE A 45 13.02 7.21 1.46
N VAL A 46 13.14 7.26 0.14
CA VAL A 46 12.35 8.15 -0.72
C VAL A 46 10.96 7.55 -0.88
N ASN A 47 9.95 8.21 -0.32
CA ASN A 47 8.60 7.68 -0.26
C ASN A 47 7.54 8.77 -0.42
N GLY A 48 6.31 8.38 -0.75
CA GLY A 48 5.19 9.30 -0.98
C GLY A 48 4.69 10.07 0.25
N LYS A 49 5.18 9.78 1.46
CA LYS A 49 4.85 10.57 2.66
C LYS A 49 5.58 11.92 2.64
N SER A 50 6.88 11.88 2.36
CA SER A 50 7.79 13.03 2.43
C SER A 50 8.08 13.68 1.08
N ASN A 51 7.91 12.94 -0.01
CA ASN A 51 8.21 13.44 -1.36
C ASN A 51 7.01 13.26 -2.31
N PRO A 52 6.28 14.35 -2.64
CA PRO A 52 5.16 14.30 -3.58
C PRO A 52 5.53 13.81 -4.99
N ALA A 53 6.77 14.03 -5.45
CA ALA A 53 7.22 13.60 -6.78
C ALA A 53 7.20 12.07 -6.96
N VAL A 54 7.17 11.29 -5.87
CA VAL A 54 6.99 9.84 -5.96
C VAL A 54 5.67 9.46 -6.65
N HIS A 55 4.62 10.26 -6.48
CA HIS A 55 3.30 9.97 -7.03
C HIS A 55 3.21 10.19 -8.55
N SER A 56 4.14 10.94 -9.16
CA SER A 56 4.19 11.09 -10.63
C SER A 56 4.89 9.93 -11.33
N LEU A 57 5.61 9.07 -10.59
CA LEU A 57 6.16 7.83 -11.13
C LEU A 57 5.05 6.80 -11.33
N ARG A 58 4.73 6.53 -12.59
CA ARG A 58 3.78 5.49 -12.97
C ARG A 58 4.53 4.22 -13.32
N THR A 59 4.11 3.07 -12.75
CA THR A 59 4.85 1.83 -12.95
C THR A 59 3.95 0.64 -13.24
N ARG A 60 4.46 -0.25 -14.09
CA ARG A 60 3.96 -1.62 -14.26
C ARG A 60 5.06 -2.63 -13.95
N PHE A 61 4.68 -3.82 -13.52
CA PHE A 61 5.62 -4.87 -13.15
C PHE A 61 5.35 -6.16 -13.90
N ASN A 62 6.42 -6.80 -14.36
CA ASN A 62 6.43 -8.20 -14.75
C ASN A 62 7.32 -8.98 -13.75
N LEU A 63 6.67 -9.56 -12.74
CA LEU A 63 7.39 -10.24 -11.65
C LEU A 63 8.09 -11.50 -12.11
N LYS A 64 7.57 -12.18 -13.14
CA LYS A 64 8.17 -13.41 -13.68
C LYS A 64 9.50 -13.10 -14.36
N GLU A 65 9.59 -12.00 -15.06
CA GLU A 65 10.79 -11.54 -15.77
C GLU A 65 11.63 -10.59 -14.93
N GLN A 66 11.17 -10.27 -13.71
CA GLN A 66 11.81 -9.30 -12.82
C GLN A 66 12.01 -7.94 -13.49
N LEU A 67 10.96 -7.44 -14.14
CA LEU A 67 10.99 -6.14 -14.83
C LEU A 67 10.07 -5.12 -14.14
N VAL A 68 10.52 -3.87 -14.16
CA VAL A 68 9.70 -2.69 -13.89
C VAL A 68 9.67 -1.80 -15.11
N VAL A 69 8.50 -1.35 -15.49
CA VAL A 69 8.27 -0.41 -16.59
C VAL A 69 7.80 0.91 -16.01
N PHE A 70 8.54 1.98 -16.24
CA PHE A 70 8.11 3.34 -15.93
C PHE A 70 7.40 3.93 -17.14
N GLU A 71 6.23 4.53 -16.90
CA GLU A 71 5.37 5.12 -17.93
C GLU A 71 5.39 6.65 -17.81
N GLU A 72 5.84 7.30 -18.85
CA GLU A 72 5.70 8.74 -19.07
C GLU A 72 4.74 8.95 -20.24
N GLU A 73 4.19 10.17 -20.41
CA GLU A 73 3.11 10.47 -21.38
C GLU A 73 3.20 9.76 -22.74
N LEU A 74 4.39 9.69 -23.34
CA LEU A 74 4.62 9.09 -24.67
C LEU A 74 5.79 8.09 -24.68
N LYS A 75 6.36 7.77 -23.53
CA LYS A 75 7.56 6.93 -23.43
C LYS A 75 7.40 5.88 -22.34
N GLN A 76 8.06 4.77 -22.55
CA GLN A 76 8.20 3.72 -21.59
C GLN A 76 9.67 3.39 -21.41
N TYR A 77 10.06 3.12 -20.17
CA TYR A 77 11.44 2.76 -19.81
C TYR A 77 11.39 1.46 -19.04
N ASP A 78 12.00 0.41 -19.59
CA ASP A 78 12.03 -0.93 -19.03
C ASP A 78 13.36 -1.16 -18.32
N PHE A 79 13.29 -1.63 -17.07
CA PHE A 79 14.47 -1.93 -16.28
C PHE A 79 14.35 -3.29 -15.60
N GLU A 80 15.45 -4.01 -15.52
CA GLU A 80 15.55 -5.16 -14.61
C GLU A 80 15.41 -4.68 -13.17
N LEU A 81 14.53 -5.34 -12.41
CA LEU A 81 14.23 -5.03 -11.01
C LEU A 81 15.30 -5.66 -10.10
N ARG A 82 16.45 -5.01 -10.02
CA ARG A 82 17.58 -5.40 -9.19
C ARG A 82 18.35 -4.18 -8.70
N THR A 83 19.04 -4.32 -7.57
CA THR A 83 19.69 -3.18 -6.88
C THR A 83 20.94 -2.66 -7.57
N ASP A 84 21.62 -3.51 -8.32
CA ASP A 84 22.84 -3.20 -9.08
C ASP A 84 22.55 -2.71 -10.53
N ASN A 85 21.29 -2.39 -10.85
CA ASN A 85 20.94 -1.81 -12.13
C ASN A 85 21.21 -0.30 -12.13
N ASN A 86 22.39 0.10 -12.66
CA ASN A 86 22.80 1.49 -12.72
C ASN A 86 21.85 2.34 -13.56
N LEU A 87 21.32 1.82 -14.68
CA LEU A 87 20.40 2.58 -15.53
C LEU A 87 19.10 2.92 -14.78
N LEU A 88 18.58 2.00 -13.95
CA LEU A 88 17.43 2.26 -13.10
C LEU A 88 17.76 3.30 -12.02
N ASN A 89 18.93 3.18 -11.39
CA ASN A 89 19.36 4.12 -10.35
C ASN A 89 19.60 5.52 -10.93
N ASP A 90 20.17 5.63 -12.13
CA ASP A 90 20.35 6.90 -12.85
C ASP A 90 18.99 7.52 -13.20
N TYR A 91 18.03 6.74 -13.76
CA TYR A 91 16.69 7.21 -14.05
C TYR A 91 15.98 7.77 -12.80
N LEU A 92 16.05 7.03 -11.67
CA LEU A 92 15.47 7.50 -10.40
C LEU A 92 16.17 8.77 -9.88
N SER A 93 17.50 8.82 -10.00
CA SER A 93 18.29 10.00 -9.58
C SER A 93 17.92 11.25 -10.38
N ASP A 94 17.77 11.12 -11.69
CA ASP A 94 17.34 12.20 -12.57
C ASP A 94 15.93 12.68 -12.21
N HIS A 95 14.99 11.75 -11.99
CA HIS A 95 13.61 12.08 -11.61
C HIS A 95 13.54 12.89 -10.29
N PHE A 96 14.35 12.51 -9.30
CA PHE A 96 14.34 13.17 -7.97
C PHE A 96 15.35 14.32 -7.85
N ASN A 97 16.14 14.61 -8.88
CA ASN A 97 17.23 15.61 -8.87
C ASN A 97 18.20 15.41 -7.69
N LYS A 98 18.48 14.18 -7.33
CA LYS A 98 19.45 13.78 -6.30
C LYS A 98 19.80 12.30 -6.45
N PRO A 99 20.99 11.87 -5.95
CA PRO A 99 21.34 10.45 -5.98
C PRO A 99 20.31 9.59 -5.26
N VAL A 100 19.75 8.63 -5.98
CA VAL A 100 18.78 7.63 -5.48
C VAL A 100 19.16 6.27 -6.02
N GLN A 101 19.14 5.27 -5.17
CA GLN A 101 19.36 3.88 -5.53
C GLN A 101 18.21 3.00 -5.09
N LEU A 102 18.00 1.92 -5.81
CA LEU A 102 17.09 0.86 -5.39
C LEU A 102 17.78 -0.01 -4.34
N ILE A 103 17.09 -0.26 -3.24
CA ILE A 103 17.53 -1.22 -2.21
C ILE A 103 16.54 -2.36 -2.11
N GLN A 104 17.00 -3.51 -1.65
CA GLN A 104 16.18 -4.71 -1.45
C GLN A 104 16.18 -5.13 0.02
N SER A 105 15.03 -5.55 0.53
CA SER A 105 14.93 -6.14 1.86
C SER A 105 15.53 -7.53 1.91
N ILE A 106 16.33 -7.77 2.93
CA ILE A 106 16.84 -9.11 3.28
C ILE A 106 15.71 -9.93 3.93
N ASP A 107 14.83 -9.28 4.69
CA ASP A 107 13.75 -9.91 5.47
C ASP A 107 12.41 -9.96 4.69
N GLY A 108 12.45 -9.74 3.40
CA GLY A 108 11.32 -9.93 2.49
C GLY A 108 10.32 -8.79 2.39
N SER A 109 10.42 -7.69 3.17
CA SER A 109 9.58 -6.50 2.98
C SER A 109 10.11 -5.26 3.69
N LEU A 110 10.00 -4.10 3.04
CA LEU A 110 10.35 -2.77 3.58
C LEU A 110 9.10 -2.03 4.09
N LEU A 111 8.31 -2.70 4.91
CA LEU A 111 7.15 -2.09 5.58
C LEU A 111 7.60 -1.05 6.61
N ASP A 112 6.72 -0.09 6.93
CA ASP A 112 7.03 0.93 7.95
C ASP A 112 7.06 0.36 9.36
N ASN A 113 6.24 -0.66 9.62
CA ASN A 113 6.13 -1.34 10.91
C ASN A 113 5.99 -2.87 10.69
N PRO A 114 7.08 -3.56 10.35
CA PRO A 114 7.04 -4.97 9.98
C PRO A 114 6.67 -5.91 11.13
N GLU A 115 6.86 -5.48 12.39
CA GLU A 115 6.55 -6.30 13.56
C GLU A 115 5.05 -6.32 13.89
N GLU A 116 4.33 -5.23 13.61
CA GLU A 116 2.93 -5.08 13.98
C GLU A 116 1.96 -5.39 12.83
N SER A 117 2.36 -5.14 11.58
CA SER A 117 1.47 -5.28 10.44
C SER A 117 2.22 -5.83 9.22
N ARG A 118 1.75 -6.95 8.71
CA ARG A 118 2.31 -7.61 7.55
C ARG A 118 1.45 -7.40 6.31
N LEU A 119 0.20 -7.82 6.38
CA LEU A 119 -0.78 -7.67 5.32
C LEU A 119 -1.94 -6.79 5.78
N THR A 120 -2.49 -6.03 4.87
CA THR A 120 -3.66 -5.19 5.13
C THR A 120 -4.87 -5.73 4.36
N ILE A 121 -6.02 -5.77 5.06
CA ILE A 121 -7.30 -6.22 4.50
C ILE A 121 -8.26 -5.03 4.49
N ILE A 122 -9.04 -4.91 3.42
CA ILE A 122 -10.07 -3.87 3.29
C ILE A 122 -11.30 -4.43 2.56
N ALA A 123 -12.48 -4.00 2.94
CA ALA A 123 -13.69 -4.31 2.19
C ALA A 123 -13.83 -3.37 0.98
N ALA A 124 -14.26 -3.88 -0.16
CA ALA A 124 -14.56 -3.08 -1.34
C ALA A 124 -15.60 -1.98 -1.02
N GLU A 125 -16.59 -2.30 -0.19
CA GLU A 125 -17.60 -1.32 0.26
C GLU A 125 -16.99 -0.22 1.14
N SER A 126 -15.91 -0.50 1.90
CA SER A 126 -15.16 0.54 2.63
C SER A 126 -14.52 1.53 1.67
N LEU A 127 -13.90 1.04 0.60
CA LEU A 127 -13.28 1.88 -0.43
C LEU A 127 -14.33 2.75 -1.14
N LYS A 128 -15.46 2.18 -1.55
CA LYS A 128 -16.58 2.90 -2.17
C LYS A 128 -17.14 3.97 -1.24
N THR A 129 -17.34 3.62 0.03
CA THR A 129 -17.84 4.54 1.06
C THR A 129 -16.88 5.72 1.25
N VAL A 130 -15.59 5.45 1.39
CA VAL A 130 -14.59 6.50 1.53
C VAL A 130 -14.48 7.34 0.26
N ALA A 131 -14.49 6.75 -0.93
CA ALA A 131 -14.50 7.49 -2.19
C ALA A 131 -15.68 8.47 -2.24
N SER A 132 -16.88 8.03 -1.84
CA SER A 132 -18.07 8.90 -1.78
C SER A 132 -17.92 10.06 -0.79
N TRP A 133 -17.23 9.85 0.33
CA TRP A 133 -16.99 10.91 1.33
C TRP A 133 -16.14 12.06 0.82
N PHE A 134 -15.23 11.76 -0.10
CA PHE A 134 -14.28 12.74 -0.62
C PHE A 134 -14.55 13.13 -2.07
N GLY A 135 -15.65 12.62 -2.66
CA GLY A 135 -16.01 12.93 -4.04
C GLY A 135 -15.06 12.37 -5.08
N TRP A 136 -14.34 11.28 -4.74
CA TRP A 136 -13.50 10.60 -5.72
C TRP A 136 -14.38 9.86 -6.72
N THR A 137 -14.13 10.10 -7.99
CA THR A 137 -15.02 9.64 -9.07
C THR A 137 -14.91 8.13 -9.33
N ASP A 138 -13.80 7.53 -8.94
CA ASP A 138 -13.53 6.11 -9.14
C ASP A 138 -13.05 5.45 -7.83
N VAL A 139 -13.56 4.26 -7.58
CA VAL A 139 -13.11 3.41 -6.48
C VAL A 139 -11.64 2.99 -6.63
N ASP A 140 -11.11 2.93 -7.85
CA ASP A 140 -9.70 2.65 -8.10
C ASP A 140 -8.80 3.76 -7.57
N GLU A 141 -9.25 5.01 -7.54
CA GLU A 141 -8.53 6.08 -6.85
C GLU A 141 -8.40 5.77 -5.36
N ALA A 142 -9.47 5.31 -4.71
CA ALA A 142 -9.41 4.89 -3.30
C ALA A 142 -8.45 3.71 -3.10
N ARG A 143 -8.47 2.70 -4.00
CA ARG A 143 -7.52 1.56 -3.95
C ARG A 143 -6.07 2.02 -3.99
N ARG A 144 -5.74 2.93 -4.91
CA ARG A 144 -4.40 3.48 -5.09
C ARG A 144 -3.96 4.33 -3.89
N ARG A 145 -4.87 4.97 -3.19
CA ARG A 145 -4.60 5.75 -1.97
C ARG A 145 -4.42 4.85 -0.74
N PHE A 146 -5.26 3.83 -0.57
CA PHE A 146 -5.27 2.96 0.61
C PHE A 146 -4.26 1.81 0.52
N ARG A 147 -3.95 1.32 -0.69
CA ARG A 147 -2.89 0.35 -0.97
C ARG A 147 -2.98 -0.93 -0.14
N ALA A 148 -4.19 -1.46 0.04
CA ALA A 148 -4.41 -2.71 0.76
C ALA A 148 -3.95 -3.94 -0.05
N ASN A 149 -3.49 -4.97 0.66
CA ASN A 149 -3.02 -6.21 0.04
C ASN A 149 -4.19 -7.13 -0.35
N ILE A 150 -5.23 -7.19 0.49
CA ILE A 150 -6.38 -8.08 0.31
C ILE A 150 -7.63 -7.23 0.28
N GLU A 151 -8.40 -7.34 -0.82
CA GLU A 151 -9.72 -6.74 -0.93
C GLU A 151 -10.78 -7.84 -0.85
N VAL A 152 -11.82 -7.62 -0.04
CA VAL A 152 -12.95 -8.55 0.16
C VAL A 152 -14.25 -7.93 -0.31
N GLU A 153 -15.10 -8.75 -0.93
CA GLU A 153 -16.44 -8.39 -1.39
C GLU A 153 -17.55 -9.17 -0.70
N ASN A 154 -18.79 -8.71 -0.89
CA ASN A 154 -19.99 -9.21 -0.24
C ASN A 154 -19.94 -9.14 1.29
N VAL A 155 -19.44 -8.02 1.79
CA VAL A 155 -19.44 -7.61 3.20
C VAL A 155 -19.77 -6.13 3.31
N PRO A 156 -20.35 -5.65 4.41
CA PRO A 156 -20.62 -4.22 4.59
C PRO A 156 -19.34 -3.39 4.69
N ALA A 157 -19.46 -2.08 4.49
CA ALA A 157 -18.36 -1.15 4.70
C ALA A 157 -17.82 -1.28 6.14
N PHE A 158 -16.49 -1.23 6.26
CA PHE A 158 -15.74 -1.34 7.51
C PHE A 158 -15.88 -2.68 8.23
N TRP A 159 -16.30 -3.73 7.49
CA TRP A 159 -16.35 -5.10 8.01
C TRP A 159 -14.99 -5.55 8.56
N GLU A 160 -13.90 -5.10 7.99
CA GLU A 160 -12.53 -5.39 8.40
C GLU A 160 -12.22 -4.96 9.84
N ASP A 161 -12.95 -4.02 10.41
CA ASP A 161 -12.82 -3.65 11.82
C ASP A 161 -13.17 -4.79 12.77
N GLY A 162 -13.99 -5.74 12.32
CA GLY A 162 -14.30 -6.95 13.06
C GLY A 162 -13.20 -8.01 13.09
N LEU A 163 -12.10 -7.81 12.34
CA LEU A 163 -10.98 -8.75 12.26
C LEU A 163 -9.98 -8.61 13.42
N TYR A 164 -10.15 -7.64 14.31
CA TYR A 164 -9.31 -7.47 15.49
C TYR A 164 -10.14 -7.11 16.72
N LYS A 165 -9.55 -7.22 17.89
CA LYS A 165 -10.15 -6.85 19.18
C LYS A 165 -9.23 -5.95 19.97
N SER A 166 -9.79 -5.17 20.90
CA SER A 166 -8.97 -4.48 21.90
C SER A 166 -8.35 -5.49 22.88
N GLY A 167 -7.09 -5.28 23.27
CA GLY A 167 -6.39 -6.12 24.23
C GLY A 167 -5.33 -7.03 23.62
N LYS A 168 -4.78 -7.94 24.47
CA LYS A 168 -3.64 -8.80 24.09
C LYS A 168 -4.04 -10.00 23.23
N GLU A 169 -5.30 -10.40 23.27
CA GLU A 169 -5.79 -11.56 22.54
C GLU A 169 -6.08 -11.22 21.08
N LYS A 170 -5.33 -11.82 20.17
CA LYS A 170 -5.53 -11.64 18.73
C LYS A 170 -6.67 -12.51 18.21
N LEU A 171 -7.60 -11.92 17.48
CA LEU A 171 -8.67 -12.65 16.81
C LEU A 171 -8.04 -13.44 15.64
N LYS A 172 -8.25 -14.77 15.66
CA LYS A 172 -7.83 -15.64 14.56
C LYS A 172 -8.95 -15.84 13.57
N PHE A 173 -8.63 -15.80 12.29
CA PHE A 173 -9.55 -16.09 11.19
C PHE A 173 -8.81 -16.82 10.06
N ARG A 174 -9.55 -17.29 9.05
CA ARG A 174 -8.98 -18.04 7.93
C ARG A 174 -9.30 -17.36 6.60
N ILE A 175 -8.33 -17.38 5.69
CA ILE A 175 -8.52 -17.09 4.28
C ILE A 175 -8.02 -18.32 3.53
N GLY A 176 -8.93 -19.07 2.91
CA GLY A 176 -8.60 -20.40 2.39
C GLY A 176 -8.06 -21.31 3.50
N ASP A 177 -6.91 -21.89 3.29
CA ASP A 177 -6.24 -22.76 4.26
C ASP A 177 -5.31 -22.02 5.22
N ILE A 178 -5.13 -20.72 5.04
CA ILE A 178 -4.19 -19.92 5.83
C ILE A 178 -4.89 -19.37 7.08
N VAL A 179 -4.29 -19.58 8.25
CA VAL A 179 -4.72 -18.99 9.52
C VAL A 179 -4.00 -17.65 9.69
N MET A 180 -4.79 -16.60 9.87
CA MET A 180 -4.31 -15.24 10.11
C MET A 180 -4.74 -14.76 11.49
N ALA A 181 -4.07 -13.73 11.98
CA ALA A 181 -4.42 -13.07 13.24
C ALA A 181 -4.51 -11.56 13.02
N GLY A 182 -5.65 -10.98 13.40
CA GLY A 182 -5.82 -9.53 13.36
C GLY A 182 -4.99 -8.86 14.45
N THR A 183 -4.15 -7.92 14.06
CA THR A 183 -3.24 -7.20 14.95
C THR A 183 -3.79 -5.84 15.38
N GLY A 184 -4.60 -5.21 14.56
CA GLY A 184 -5.20 -3.91 14.85
C GLY A 184 -5.58 -3.13 13.61
N PRO A 185 -6.10 -1.91 13.78
CA PRO A 185 -6.37 -1.03 12.66
C PRO A 185 -5.07 -0.58 12.01
N CYS A 186 -5.06 -0.42 10.71
CA CYS A 186 -3.94 0.19 10.00
C CYS A 186 -4.01 1.72 10.14
N PRO A 187 -3.17 2.36 10.96
CA PRO A 187 -3.17 3.82 11.10
C PRO A 187 -2.89 4.47 9.75
N ARG A 188 -3.70 5.48 9.39
CA ARG A 188 -3.55 6.14 8.10
C ARG A 188 -2.55 7.30 8.21
N CYS A 189 -1.45 7.17 7.46
CA CYS A 189 -0.49 8.25 7.27
C CYS A 189 -1.05 9.31 6.29
N VAL A 190 -0.22 10.26 5.87
CA VAL A 190 -0.60 11.31 4.92
C VAL A 190 -0.89 10.80 3.50
N VAL A 191 -0.39 9.61 3.11
CA VAL A 191 -0.49 9.11 1.73
C VAL A 191 -1.91 9.05 1.19
N PRO A 192 -2.94 8.56 1.93
CA PRO A 192 -4.31 8.59 1.42
C PRO A 192 -4.87 9.99 1.13
N SER A 193 -4.29 11.04 1.72
CA SER A 193 -4.66 12.42 1.39
C SER A 193 -4.04 12.94 0.09
N ARG A 194 -3.13 12.21 -0.53
CA ARG A 194 -2.47 12.62 -1.76
C ARG A 194 -3.15 12.02 -2.98
N HIS A 195 -3.31 12.83 -4.01
CA HIS A 195 -3.77 12.33 -5.30
C HIS A 195 -2.74 11.31 -5.84
N PRO A 196 -3.18 10.12 -6.29
CA PRO A 196 -2.26 9.03 -6.60
C PRO A 196 -1.38 9.25 -7.85
N GLU A 197 -1.64 10.30 -8.64
CA GLU A 197 -0.84 10.63 -9.84
C GLU A 197 -0.06 11.93 -9.67
N THR A 198 -0.65 12.93 -9.04
CA THR A 198 -0.06 14.26 -8.95
C THR A 198 0.64 14.52 -7.62
N GLY A 199 0.34 13.71 -6.60
CA GLY A 199 0.83 13.95 -5.23
C GLY A 199 0.20 15.16 -4.55
N SER A 200 -0.73 15.87 -5.22
CA SER A 200 -1.45 16.99 -4.61
C SER A 200 -2.22 16.53 -3.38
N GLN A 201 -2.20 17.33 -2.33
CA GLN A 201 -2.76 16.94 -1.04
C GLN A 201 -4.17 17.48 -0.83
N ASP A 202 -5.10 16.62 -0.48
CA ASP A 202 -6.44 16.99 -0.02
C ASP A 202 -6.33 17.51 1.42
N HIS A 203 -6.34 18.82 1.57
CA HIS A 203 -6.23 19.47 2.87
C HIS A 203 -7.43 19.12 3.76
N GLY A 204 -7.14 18.74 5.00
CA GLY A 204 -8.18 18.36 5.97
C GLY A 204 -8.64 16.91 5.87
N PHE A 205 -8.10 16.10 4.95
CA PHE A 205 -8.45 14.69 4.79
C PHE A 205 -8.49 13.93 6.12
N SER A 206 -7.41 13.96 6.88
CA SER A 206 -7.31 13.18 8.13
C SER A 206 -8.38 13.56 9.15
N LYS A 207 -8.69 14.87 9.27
CA LYS A 207 -9.75 15.36 10.16
C LYS A 207 -11.13 14.91 9.69
N GLN A 208 -11.42 15.09 8.41
CA GLN A 208 -12.72 14.68 7.83
C GLN A 208 -12.89 13.16 7.89
N PHE A 209 -11.84 12.40 7.57
CA PHE A 209 -11.85 10.94 7.64
C PHE A 209 -12.14 10.47 9.07
N ALA A 210 -11.42 10.99 10.07
CA ALA A 210 -11.66 10.67 11.47
C ALA A 210 -13.09 11.00 11.92
N GLU A 211 -13.62 12.17 11.53
CA GLU A 211 -14.98 12.59 11.87
C GLU A 211 -16.03 11.64 11.29
N LYS A 212 -15.90 11.29 10.01
CA LYS A 212 -16.82 10.35 9.36
C LYS A 212 -16.71 8.94 9.93
N ARG A 213 -15.50 8.52 10.32
CA ARG A 213 -15.26 7.19 10.94
C ARG A 213 -15.85 7.06 12.34
N LYS A 214 -16.00 8.13 13.11
CA LYS A 214 -16.60 8.07 14.46
C LYS A 214 -17.94 7.35 14.50
N HIS A 215 -18.74 7.48 13.45
CA HIS A 215 -20.07 6.88 13.37
C HIS A 215 -20.08 5.42 12.88
N SER A 216 -18.94 4.92 12.39
CA SER A 216 -18.82 3.58 11.85
C SER A 216 -17.86 2.68 12.65
N LEU A 217 -17.27 3.22 13.71
CA LEU A 217 -16.35 2.46 14.55
C LEU A 217 -17.10 1.47 15.44
N PRO A 218 -16.55 0.25 15.65
CA PRO A 218 -17.07 -0.65 16.67
C PRO A 218 -17.04 0.00 18.06
N SER A 219 -18.03 -0.30 18.89
CA SER A 219 -18.16 0.29 20.23
C SER A 219 -16.98 0.04 21.18
N TRP A 220 -16.15 -0.95 20.89
CA TRP A 220 -14.93 -1.27 21.64
C TRP A 220 -13.67 -0.59 21.06
N SER A 221 -13.78 0.07 19.90
CA SER A 221 -12.67 0.77 19.25
C SER A 221 -12.49 2.12 19.92
N SER A 222 -11.54 2.24 20.82
CA SER A 222 -10.98 3.54 21.18
C SER A 222 -10.06 3.99 20.04
N LEU A 223 -10.58 4.69 19.04
CA LEU A 223 -9.70 5.59 18.30
C LEU A 223 -9.30 6.68 19.26
N GLY A 224 -8.02 6.72 19.57
CA GLY A 224 -7.41 7.52 20.59
C GLY A 224 -8.10 8.84 20.88
N SER A 225 -8.50 8.92 22.11
CA SER A 225 -8.65 10.18 22.82
C SER A 225 -7.36 10.97 22.68
#